data_ff44a13bd6c8a464f54eec8b8a220bed
#
_entry.id   ff44a13bd6c8a464f54eec8b8a220bed
#
_cell.length_a   1.000
_cell.length_b   1.000
_cell.length_c   1.000
_cell.angle_alpha   90.00
_cell.angle_beta   90.00
_cell.angle_gamma   90.00
#
_symmetry.space_group_name_H-M   'P 1'
#
loop_
_entity.id
_entity.type
_entity.pdbx_description
1 polymer ?
#
loop_
_entity_poly.entity_id
_entity_poly.type
_entity_poly.pdbx_seq_one_letter_code
_entity_poly.pdbx_strand_id
1 'polypeptide(L)'
;MIKLGSHVGMAGKDMFLASVKEAESYGANVLMLYTGAPQNTRRKEIKDLNIEKGWEYAAQAGINEIVVHAPYIINLANTVKPETFTLAVEFLEKEIIRTAAMRSKILVLHPGSCLDAGVDAGTAQIVKGLNQVLDQNEDDVFIALETMAGKGSEI
;
A
#
# COMPACT_ATOMS: atom_id res chain seq x y z
N MET A 1 -19.67 -4.54 14.51
CA MET A 1 -20.02 -3.29 13.78
C MET A 1 -19.50 -3.41 12.37
N ILE A 2 -20.24 -2.97 11.35
CA ILE A 2 -19.78 -2.96 9.96
C ILE A 2 -18.68 -1.90 9.83
N LYS A 3 -17.56 -2.24 9.18
CA LYS A 3 -16.50 -1.30 8.82
C LYS A 3 -16.84 -0.72 7.46
N LEU A 4 -17.04 0.59 7.41
CA LEU A 4 -17.37 1.32 6.20
C LEU A 4 -16.50 2.57 6.09
N GLY A 5 -15.87 2.75 4.95
CA GLY A 5 -14.99 3.88 4.71
C GLY A 5 -14.66 4.05 3.25
N SER A 6 -13.71 4.92 2.97
CA SER A 6 -13.26 5.23 1.62
C SER A 6 -11.75 5.38 1.55
N HIS A 7 -11.23 5.43 0.33
CA HIS A 7 -9.87 5.86 0.06
C HIS A 7 -9.80 7.39 0.24
N VAL A 8 -8.85 7.84 1.05
CA VAL A 8 -8.64 9.27 1.35
C VAL A 8 -7.22 9.71 0.98
N GLY A 9 -7.03 11.01 0.80
CA GLY A 9 -5.72 11.56 0.52
C GLY A 9 -4.83 11.64 1.76
N MET A 10 -3.52 11.54 1.59
CA MET A 10 -2.52 11.85 2.62
C MET A 10 -1.53 12.87 2.06
N ALA A 11 -1.78 14.15 2.27
CA ALA A 11 -1.04 15.24 1.67
C ALA A 11 -0.93 16.48 2.57
N GLY A 12 -0.25 17.51 2.06
CA GLY A 12 -0.08 18.77 2.76
C GLY A 12 0.85 18.68 3.97
N LYS A 13 0.66 19.56 4.94
CA LYS A 13 1.43 19.61 6.19
C LYS A 13 0.87 18.67 7.27
N ASP A 14 -0.41 18.39 7.21
CA ASP A 14 -1.10 17.60 8.24
C ASP A 14 -1.08 16.09 7.96
N MET A 15 -0.71 15.67 6.73
CA MET A 15 -0.49 14.27 6.35
C MET A 15 -1.59 13.33 6.87
N PHE A 16 -1.26 12.34 7.73
CA PHE A 16 -2.21 11.37 8.24
C PHE A 16 -3.35 12.01 9.06
N LEU A 17 -3.09 13.07 9.80
CA LEU A 17 -4.15 13.80 10.49
C LEU A 17 -5.20 14.35 9.50
N ALA A 18 -4.77 14.85 8.33
CA ALA A 18 -5.71 15.30 7.30
C ALA A 18 -6.53 14.13 6.73
N SER A 19 -5.92 12.97 6.53
CA SER A 19 -6.61 11.75 6.07
C SER A 19 -7.73 11.33 7.02
N VAL A 20 -7.46 11.35 8.33
CA VAL A 20 -8.45 10.97 9.34
C VAL A 20 -9.62 11.97 9.36
N LYS A 21 -9.33 13.27 9.30
CA LYS A 21 -10.38 14.32 9.22
C LYS A 21 -11.25 14.20 7.96
N GLU A 22 -10.63 13.85 6.84
CA GLU A 22 -11.35 13.61 5.60
C GLU A 22 -12.29 12.39 5.75
N ALA A 23 -11.80 11.28 6.29
CA ALA A 23 -12.60 10.08 6.53
C ALA A 23 -13.77 10.35 7.50
N GLU A 24 -13.52 11.08 8.59
CA GLU A 24 -14.56 11.47 9.54
C GLU A 24 -15.66 12.30 8.86
N SER A 25 -15.31 13.21 7.95
CA SER A 25 -16.28 14.05 7.23
C SER A 25 -17.27 13.27 6.38
N TYR A 26 -16.94 12.01 6.03
CA TYR A 26 -17.81 11.06 5.33
C TYR A 26 -18.58 10.12 6.28
N GLY A 27 -18.39 10.25 7.59
CA GLY A 27 -18.94 9.32 8.57
C GLY A 27 -18.28 7.94 8.54
N ALA A 28 -17.06 7.84 8.03
CA ALA A 28 -16.30 6.60 7.94
C ALA A 28 -15.78 6.16 9.32
N ASN A 29 -15.68 4.84 9.54
CA ASN A 29 -15.08 4.25 10.73
C ASN A 29 -13.81 3.43 10.43
N VAL A 30 -13.41 3.39 9.16
CA VAL A 30 -12.16 2.84 8.62
C VAL A 30 -11.76 3.68 7.41
N LEU A 31 -10.49 3.73 7.07
CA LEU A 31 -10.04 4.42 5.86
C LEU A 31 -8.91 3.64 5.17
N MET A 32 -8.75 3.90 3.88
CA MET A 32 -7.60 3.45 3.09
C MET A 32 -6.81 4.66 2.60
N LEU A 33 -5.49 4.52 2.52
CA LEU A 33 -4.61 5.58 2.00
C LEU A 33 -3.35 5.02 1.35
N TYR A 34 -2.70 5.85 0.52
CA TYR A 34 -1.31 5.66 0.11
C TYR A 34 -0.37 6.38 1.06
N THR A 35 0.79 5.79 1.39
CA THR A 35 1.81 6.44 2.24
C THR A 35 2.60 7.54 1.51
N GLY A 36 2.27 7.83 0.28
CA GLY A 36 2.81 8.87 -0.59
C GLY A 36 2.14 8.84 -1.95
N ALA A 37 2.61 9.62 -2.93
CA ALA A 37 2.01 9.64 -4.25
C ALA A 37 2.11 8.26 -4.94
N PRO A 38 0.98 7.67 -5.40
CA PRO A 38 0.96 6.30 -5.90
C PRO A 38 1.66 6.11 -7.26
N GLN A 39 1.91 7.20 -7.98
CA GLN A 39 2.52 7.19 -9.32
C GLN A 39 4.05 7.41 -9.33
N ASN A 40 4.69 7.53 -8.16
CA ASN A 40 6.14 7.72 -8.09
C ASN A 40 6.73 7.12 -6.81
N THR A 41 8.07 7.11 -6.74
CA THR A 41 8.83 6.56 -5.61
C THR A 41 9.17 7.57 -4.52
N ARG A 42 8.76 8.83 -4.66
CA ARG A 42 9.07 9.86 -3.66
C ARG A 42 8.24 9.63 -2.41
N ARG A 43 8.93 9.58 -1.27
CA ARG A 43 8.30 9.39 0.05
C ARG A 43 8.84 10.41 1.03
N LYS A 44 7.94 11.02 1.80
CA LYS A 44 8.35 11.75 3.00
C LYS A 44 8.90 10.78 4.04
N GLU A 45 9.77 11.27 4.91
CA GLU A 45 10.23 10.50 6.07
C GLU A 45 9.04 10.12 6.96
N ILE A 46 9.10 8.94 7.57
CA ILE A 46 8.01 8.44 8.43
C ILE A 46 7.69 9.43 9.56
N LYS A 47 8.72 10.05 10.15
CA LYS A 47 8.55 11.07 11.20
C LYS A 47 7.72 12.28 10.77
N ASP A 48 7.66 12.57 9.47
CA ASP A 48 6.96 13.72 8.89
C ASP A 48 5.51 13.39 8.47
N LEU A 49 5.04 12.16 8.71
CA LEU A 49 3.70 11.71 8.35
C LEU A 49 2.63 12.09 9.37
N ASN A 50 3.00 12.72 10.48
CA ASN A 50 2.09 13.18 11.53
C ASN A 50 1.23 12.07 12.15
N ILE A 51 1.84 10.89 12.33
CA ILE A 51 1.17 9.63 12.70
C ILE A 51 0.51 9.74 14.07
N GLU A 52 1.24 10.20 15.08
CA GLU A 52 0.74 10.29 16.46
C GLU A 52 -0.52 11.16 16.55
N LYS A 53 -0.45 12.38 16.01
CA LYS A 53 -1.60 13.29 16.01
C LYS A 53 -2.78 12.76 15.19
N GLY A 54 -2.49 12.04 14.12
CA GLY A 54 -3.52 11.37 13.33
C GLY A 54 -4.26 10.31 14.17
N TRP A 55 -3.54 9.46 14.90
CA TRP A 55 -4.15 8.44 15.76
C TRP A 55 -4.84 9.00 17.00
N GLU A 56 -4.31 10.08 17.60
CA GLU A 56 -5.00 10.79 18.67
C GLU A 56 -6.37 11.31 18.23
N TYR A 57 -6.43 11.87 17.03
CA TYR A 57 -7.69 12.35 16.43
C TYR A 57 -8.60 11.17 16.01
N ALA A 58 -8.05 10.13 15.42
CA ALA A 58 -8.78 8.94 15.01
C ALA A 58 -9.53 8.27 16.18
N ALA A 59 -8.89 8.22 17.35
CA ALA A 59 -9.51 7.68 18.57
C ALA A 59 -10.75 8.49 18.98
N GLN A 60 -10.73 9.81 18.80
CA GLN A 60 -11.87 10.69 19.09
C GLN A 60 -12.98 10.55 18.04
N ALA A 61 -12.61 10.36 16.78
CA ALA A 61 -13.52 10.18 15.65
C ALA A 61 -14.11 8.76 15.53
N GLY A 62 -13.69 7.82 16.40
CA GLY A 62 -14.13 6.42 16.32
C GLY A 62 -13.53 5.63 15.17
N ILE A 63 -12.45 6.11 14.56
CA ILE A 63 -11.67 5.42 13.52
C ILE A 63 -10.52 4.68 14.20
N ASN A 64 -10.55 3.36 14.20
CA ASN A 64 -9.58 2.53 14.93
C ASN A 64 -8.81 1.55 14.05
N GLU A 65 -9.02 1.60 12.74
CA GLU A 65 -8.34 0.77 11.76
C GLU A 65 -8.10 1.53 10.46
N ILE A 66 -6.97 1.27 9.85
CA ILE A 66 -6.64 1.79 8.51
C ILE A 66 -6.10 0.68 7.63
N VAL A 67 -6.26 0.83 6.34
CA VAL A 67 -5.67 -0.02 5.30
C VAL A 67 -4.69 0.84 4.49
N VAL A 68 -3.50 0.33 4.26
CA VAL A 68 -2.54 0.98 3.36
C VAL A 68 -2.62 0.32 2.00
N HIS A 69 -2.58 1.11 0.95
CA HIS A 69 -2.51 0.63 -0.42
C HIS A 69 -1.10 0.88 -0.98
N ALA A 70 -0.49 -0.14 -1.53
CA ALA A 70 0.79 -0.01 -2.22
C ALA A 70 0.65 0.80 -3.51
N PRO A 71 1.66 1.61 -3.89
CA PRO A 71 1.59 2.37 -5.13
C PRO A 71 1.61 1.44 -6.35
N TYR A 72 0.80 1.74 -7.34
CA TYR A 72 0.66 0.92 -8.56
C TYR A 72 1.87 0.98 -9.51
N ILE A 73 2.93 1.71 -9.15
CA ILE A 73 4.22 1.58 -9.83
C ILE A 73 4.95 0.28 -9.49
N ILE A 74 4.56 -0.41 -8.41
CA ILE A 74 5.09 -1.73 -8.06
C ILE A 74 4.53 -2.74 -9.05
N ASN A 75 5.40 -3.35 -9.85
CA ASN A 75 5.03 -4.39 -10.80
C ASN A 75 5.92 -5.62 -10.62
N LEU A 76 5.48 -6.52 -9.75
CA LEU A 76 6.19 -7.78 -9.49
C LEU A 76 6.08 -8.79 -10.64
N ALA A 77 5.09 -8.62 -11.54
CA ALA A 77 4.89 -9.51 -12.68
C ALA A 77 5.83 -9.24 -13.86
N ASN A 78 6.64 -8.17 -13.80
CA ASN A 78 7.47 -7.78 -14.92
C ASN A 78 8.68 -8.72 -15.09
N THR A 79 8.66 -9.52 -16.16
CA THR A 79 9.75 -10.43 -16.53
C THR A 79 10.64 -9.87 -17.63
N VAL A 80 10.26 -8.75 -18.26
CA VAL A 80 10.94 -8.16 -19.42
C VAL A 80 12.11 -7.27 -19.00
N LYS A 81 11.94 -6.55 -17.89
CA LYS A 81 12.92 -5.58 -17.38
C LYS A 81 13.35 -5.95 -15.97
N PRO A 82 14.50 -6.62 -15.80
CA PRO A 82 14.99 -7.03 -14.48
C PRO A 82 15.11 -5.88 -13.47
N GLU A 83 15.49 -4.71 -13.92
CA GLU A 83 15.59 -3.51 -13.09
C GLU A 83 14.23 -3.05 -12.54
N THR A 84 13.14 -3.23 -13.30
CA THR A 84 11.79 -2.91 -12.83
C THR A 84 11.35 -3.88 -11.74
N PHE A 85 11.68 -5.17 -11.88
CA PHE A 85 11.39 -6.17 -10.85
C PHE A 85 12.18 -5.89 -9.56
N THR A 86 13.48 -5.62 -9.67
CA THR A 86 14.33 -5.29 -8.51
C THR A 86 13.78 -4.07 -7.78
N LEU A 87 13.45 -3.01 -8.51
CA LEU A 87 12.84 -1.80 -7.94
C LEU A 87 11.50 -2.10 -7.26
N ALA A 88 10.68 -2.97 -7.85
CA ALA A 88 9.39 -3.35 -7.28
C ALA A 88 9.55 -4.09 -5.93
N VAL A 89 10.51 -5.01 -5.82
CA VAL A 89 10.82 -5.73 -4.58
C VAL A 89 11.30 -4.74 -3.51
N GLU A 90 12.34 -3.96 -3.79
CA GLU A 90 12.89 -2.97 -2.84
C GLU A 90 11.83 -1.95 -2.37
N PHE A 91 10.94 -1.58 -3.27
CA PHE A 91 9.93 -0.59 -2.96
C PHE A 91 8.77 -1.18 -2.14
N LEU A 92 8.42 -2.44 -2.39
CA LEU A 92 7.44 -3.17 -1.59
C LEU A 92 7.93 -3.37 -0.15
N GLU A 93 9.20 -3.72 0.06
CA GLU A 93 9.83 -3.78 1.39
C GLU A 93 9.68 -2.45 2.13
N LYS A 94 9.97 -1.34 1.47
CA LYS A 94 9.79 0.00 2.05
C LYS A 94 8.34 0.30 2.41
N GLU A 95 7.39 -0.10 1.58
CA GLU A 95 5.96 0.11 1.86
C GLU A 95 5.46 -0.76 3.01
N ILE A 96 5.99 -1.95 3.23
CA ILE A 96 5.68 -2.78 4.42
C ILE A 96 6.14 -2.07 5.69
N ILE A 97 7.40 -1.61 5.74
CA ILE A 97 7.93 -0.84 6.88
C ILE A 97 7.06 0.40 7.16
N ARG A 98 6.64 1.10 6.12
CA ARG A 98 5.78 2.27 6.25
C ARG A 98 4.39 1.91 6.75
N THR A 99 3.84 0.79 6.26
CA THR A 99 2.54 0.25 6.69
C THR A 99 2.56 -0.09 8.18
N ALA A 100 3.59 -0.77 8.65
CA ALA A 100 3.79 -1.07 10.06
C ALA A 100 3.93 0.23 10.90
N ALA A 101 4.73 1.19 10.43
CA ALA A 101 4.88 2.50 11.08
C ALA A 101 3.56 3.27 11.18
N MET A 102 2.68 3.15 10.19
CA MET A 102 1.32 3.71 10.21
C MET A 102 0.37 2.95 11.14
N ARG A 103 0.83 1.87 11.79
CA ARG A 103 0.05 0.95 12.63
C ARG A 103 -1.07 0.24 11.87
N SER A 104 -0.90 0.07 10.55
CA SER A 104 -1.74 -0.79 9.74
C SER A 104 -1.18 -2.20 9.68
N LYS A 105 -2.07 -3.19 9.65
CA LYS A 105 -1.70 -4.59 9.45
C LYS A 105 -1.97 -5.07 8.02
N ILE A 106 -2.51 -4.23 7.16
CA ILE A 106 -2.92 -4.62 5.80
C ILE A 106 -2.29 -3.68 4.80
N LEU A 107 -1.53 -4.25 3.87
CA LEU A 107 -1.02 -3.60 2.68
C LEU A 107 -1.65 -4.23 1.44
N VAL A 108 -2.55 -3.50 0.78
CA VAL A 108 -3.16 -3.92 -0.49
C VAL A 108 -2.16 -3.72 -1.61
N LEU A 109 -1.99 -4.72 -2.45
CA LEU A 109 -1.03 -4.74 -3.55
C LEU A 109 -1.69 -5.21 -4.84
N HIS A 110 -1.60 -4.41 -5.91
CA HIS A 110 -1.84 -4.91 -7.27
C HIS A 110 -0.68 -5.85 -7.65
N PRO A 111 -0.94 -7.10 -8.06
CA PRO A 111 0.12 -8.06 -8.39
C PRO A 111 1.04 -7.56 -9.50
N GLY A 112 0.47 -6.87 -10.49
CA GLY A 112 1.18 -6.25 -11.59
C GLY A 112 0.71 -6.73 -12.96
N SER A 113 1.50 -6.37 -13.97
CA SER A 113 1.23 -6.70 -15.37
C SER A 113 2.37 -7.56 -15.93
N CYS A 114 2.02 -8.70 -16.55
CA CYS A 114 2.98 -9.62 -17.17
C CYS A 114 3.49 -9.14 -18.55
N LEU A 115 2.95 -8.04 -19.05
CA LEU A 115 3.27 -7.54 -20.40
C LEU A 115 3.08 -8.64 -21.47
N ASP A 116 4.08 -8.86 -22.31
CA ASP A 116 4.04 -9.85 -23.38
C ASP A 116 4.52 -11.26 -22.95
N ALA A 117 4.90 -11.44 -21.68
CA ALA A 117 5.47 -12.70 -21.20
C ALA A 117 4.43 -13.80 -20.90
N GLY A 118 3.15 -13.40 -20.79
CA GLY A 118 2.06 -14.32 -20.44
C GLY A 118 1.84 -14.49 -18.94
N VAL A 119 0.64 -14.91 -18.57
CA VAL A 119 0.17 -14.98 -17.18
C VAL A 119 1.01 -15.92 -16.32
N ASP A 120 1.38 -17.10 -16.84
CA ASP A 120 2.16 -18.08 -16.07
C ASP A 120 3.54 -17.54 -15.68
N ALA A 121 4.24 -16.90 -16.62
CA ALA A 121 5.54 -16.28 -16.36
C ALA A 121 5.42 -15.10 -15.38
N GLY A 122 4.41 -14.26 -15.55
CA GLY A 122 4.13 -13.16 -14.63
C GLY A 122 3.79 -13.64 -13.23
N THR A 123 2.97 -14.68 -13.10
CA THR A 123 2.61 -15.28 -11.81
C THR A 123 3.84 -15.86 -11.11
N ALA A 124 4.69 -16.60 -11.83
CA ALA A 124 5.94 -17.12 -11.26
C ALA A 124 6.86 -16.00 -10.76
N GLN A 125 6.90 -14.87 -11.47
CA GLN A 125 7.69 -13.71 -11.07
C GLN A 125 7.11 -13.02 -9.83
N ILE A 126 5.77 -12.91 -9.71
CA ILE A 126 5.10 -12.40 -8.51
C ILE A 126 5.46 -13.26 -7.30
N VAL A 127 5.32 -14.59 -7.41
CA VAL A 127 5.67 -15.54 -6.34
C VAL A 127 7.12 -15.34 -5.90
N LYS A 128 8.04 -15.22 -6.85
CA LYS A 128 9.46 -14.96 -6.56
C LYS A 128 9.64 -13.65 -5.79
N GLY A 129 9.01 -12.57 -6.23
CA GLY A 129 9.13 -11.25 -5.59
C GLY A 129 8.52 -11.24 -4.18
N LEU A 130 7.34 -11.83 -4.00
CA LEU A 130 6.70 -11.94 -2.69
C LEU A 130 7.55 -12.76 -1.71
N ASN A 131 8.11 -13.91 -2.13
CA ASN A 131 8.97 -14.70 -1.26
C ASN A 131 10.22 -13.91 -0.84
N GLN A 132 10.87 -13.19 -1.76
CA GLN A 132 12.02 -12.34 -1.41
C GLN A 132 11.68 -11.30 -0.36
N VAL A 133 10.52 -10.64 -0.49
CA VAL A 133 10.09 -9.61 0.46
C VAL A 133 9.71 -10.21 1.81
N LEU A 134 8.97 -11.31 1.82
CA LEU A 134 8.49 -11.95 3.05
C LEU A 134 9.61 -12.61 3.84
N ASP A 135 10.62 -13.18 3.17
CA ASP A 135 11.77 -13.80 3.83
C ASP A 135 12.66 -12.78 4.56
N GLN A 136 12.61 -11.51 4.18
CA GLN A 136 13.42 -10.43 4.74
C GLN A 136 12.66 -9.54 5.73
N ASN A 137 11.36 -9.74 5.87
CA ASN A 137 10.50 -8.83 6.64
C ASN A 137 9.96 -9.51 7.91
N GLU A 138 10.24 -8.87 9.06
CA GLU A 138 9.76 -9.31 10.38
C GLU A 138 8.50 -8.55 10.83
N ASP A 139 8.03 -7.55 10.05
CA ASP A 139 6.85 -6.77 10.39
C ASP A 139 5.56 -7.61 10.23
N ASP A 140 4.67 -7.52 11.22
CA ASP A 140 3.36 -8.20 11.22
C ASP A 140 2.36 -7.45 10.29
N VAL A 141 2.66 -7.49 8.99
CA VAL A 141 1.86 -6.88 7.92
C VAL A 141 1.43 -7.94 6.92
N PHE A 142 0.13 -8.06 6.68
CA PHE A 142 -0.44 -8.90 5.65
C PHE A 142 -0.43 -8.19 4.30
N ILE A 143 0.11 -8.83 3.27
CA ILE A 143 -0.02 -8.38 1.89
C ILE A 143 -1.33 -8.96 1.33
N ALA A 144 -2.30 -8.09 1.06
CA ALA A 144 -3.56 -8.44 0.42
C ALA A 144 -3.45 -8.21 -1.08
N LEU A 145 -3.41 -9.29 -1.86
CA LEU A 145 -3.37 -9.19 -3.31
C LEU A 145 -4.75 -8.76 -3.84
N GLU A 146 -4.79 -7.63 -4.52
CA GLU A 146 -6.00 -7.14 -5.15
C GLU A 146 -6.15 -7.77 -6.54
N THR A 147 -7.26 -8.48 -6.76
CA THR A 147 -7.57 -9.05 -8.08
C THR A 147 -7.90 -7.93 -9.06
N MET A 148 -7.21 -7.95 -10.20
CA MET A 148 -7.40 -6.95 -11.24
C MET A 148 -8.57 -7.32 -12.16
N ALA A 149 -9.09 -6.31 -12.89
CA ALA A 149 -10.20 -6.52 -13.82
C ALA A 149 -9.82 -7.27 -15.10
N GLY A 150 -8.57 -7.72 -15.24
CA GLY A 150 -8.07 -8.42 -16.42
C GLY A 150 -7.91 -7.51 -17.64
N LYS A 151 -7.66 -6.23 -17.42
CA LYS A 151 -7.42 -5.28 -18.50
C LYS A 151 -6.02 -5.44 -19.07
N GLY A 152 -5.94 -5.77 -20.35
CA GLY A 152 -4.65 -5.96 -21.03
C GLY A 152 -3.89 -7.17 -20.46
N SER A 153 -2.71 -6.92 -19.87
CA SER A 153 -1.81 -7.94 -19.30
C SER A 153 -1.75 -7.93 -17.76
N GLU A 154 -2.75 -7.33 -17.11
CA GLU A 154 -2.90 -7.34 -15.65
C GLU A 154 -3.24 -8.75 -15.12
N ILE A 155 -2.67 -9.10 -13.96
CA ILE A 155 -2.84 -10.39 -13.27
C ILE A 155 -3.69 -10.20 -12.01
#